data_37466762284ac858318790fdc74f6372
#
_entry.id   37466762284ac858318790fdc74f6372
#
_cell.length_a   1.000
_cell.length_b   1.000
_cell.length_c   1.000
_cell.angle_alpha   90.00
_cell.angle_beta   90.00
_cell.angle_gamma   90.00
#
_symmetry.space_group_name_H-M   'P 1'
#
loop_
_entity.id
_entity.type
_entity.pdbx_description
1 polymer ?
#
loop_
_entity_poly.entity_id
_entity_poly.type
_entity_poly.pdbx_seq_one_letter_code
_entity_poly.pdbx_strand_id
1 'polypeptide(L)'
;MIKSSAALGPYHVRRCPTLTEVRLSWTDEDAAYIRSRSSRYPAALDIEPPWTWEVLADDRLVELSPYPNSRVGAAGFIGFSPSAGRVLVVIAYRDLDGDLHGLNAWPATGRDLTTYLKEGDDGEQA
;
A
#
# COMPACT_ATOMS: atom_id res chain seq x y z
N MET A 1 20.28 6.54 -10.79
CA MET A 1 20.35 5.85 -10.89
C MET A 1 19.65 4.66 -10.94
N ILE A 2 19.63 4.07 -11.82
CA ILE A 2 18.90 3.03 -11.99
C ILE A 2 19.42 1.84 -11.45
N LYS A 3 20.61 1.78 -11.16
CA LYS A 3 21.16 0.62 -10.65
C LYS A 3 20.52 0.22 -9.40
N SER A 4 19.83 1.07 -8.77
CA SER A 4 19.23 0.68 -7.54
C SER A 4 18.16 -0.35 -7.71
N SER A 5 17.48 -0.41 -8.81
CA SER A 5 16.49 -1.40 -8.98
C SER A 5 17.07 -2.77 -8.98
N ALA A 6 18.19 -2.96 -9.61
CA ALA A 6 18.83 -4.26 -9.63
C ALA A 6 19.25 -4.69 -8.26
N ALA A 7 19.61 -3.76 -7.42
CA ALA A 7 20.07 -4.09 -6.09
C ALA A 7 18.95 -4.43 -5.14
N LEU A 8 17.74 -4.17 -5.50
CA LEU A 8 16.63 -4.37 -4.57
C LEU A 8 16.06 -5.77 -4.56
N GLY A 9 16.56 -6.66 -5.39
CA GLY A 9 16.12 -8.05 -5.39
C GLY A 9 14.87 -8.24 -6.23
N PRO A 10 13.94 -9.09 -5.78
CA PRO A 10 12.84 -9.51 -6.65
C PRO A 10 11.72 -8.48 -6.84
N TYR A 11 11.79 -7.35 -6.23
CA TYR A 11 10.75 -6.35 -6.39
C TYR A 11 11.37 -4.96 -6.38
N HIS A 12 10.60 -4.00 -6.88
CA HIS A 12 11.04 -2.61 -6.88
C HIS A 12 10.44 -1.88 -5.70
N VAL A 13 11.25 -1.05 -5.04
CA VAL A 13 10.79 -0.19 -3.98
C VAL A 13 10.99 1.23 -4.47
N ARG A 14 9.94 2.00 -4.54
CA ARG A 14 10.08 3.38 -4.96
C ARG A 14 9.03 4.26 -4.32
N ARG A 15 9.38 5.52 -4.20
CA ARG A 15 8.43 6.51 -3.80
C ARG A 15 7.73 6.99 -5.06
N CYS A 16 6.44 6.95 -5.09
CA CYS A 16 5.71 7.33 -6.28
C CYS A 16 4.88 8.58 -6.03
N PRO A 17 4.51 9.28 -7.08
CA PRO A 17 3.60 10.40 -6.94
C PRO A 17 2.25 9.89 -6.42
N THR A 18 1.47 10.77 -5.82
CA THR A 18 0.15 10.39 -5.36
C THR A 18 -0.68 9.87 -6.52
N LEU A 19 -1.52 8.90 -6.26
CA LEU A 19 -2.34 8.28 -7.29
C LEU A 19 -3.78 8.76 -7.24
N THR A 20 -3.95 10.07 -7.17
CA THR A 20 -5.29 10.63 -7.00
C THR A 20 -6.17 10.47 -8.23
N GLU A 21 -5.54 10.34 -9.40
CA GLU A 21 -6.30 10.16 -10.63
C GLU A 21 -6.50 8.72 -11.00
N VAL A 22 -5.88 7.80 -10.26
CA VAL A 22 -6.04 6.38 -10.50
C VAL A 22 -7.21 5.90 -9.65
N ARG A 23 -8.10 5.17 -10.27
CA ARG A 23 -9.25 4.68 -9.55
C ARG A 23 -8.87 3.45 -8.74
N LEU A 24 -9.23 3.43 -7.48
CA LEU A 24 -9.11 2.24 -6.64
C LEU A 24 -10.52 1.80 -6.27
N SER A 25 -10.88 0.61 -6.64
CA SER A 25 -12.20 0.08 -6.34
C SER A 25 -12.10 -1.14 -5.47
N TRP A 26 -13.14 -1.39 -4.70
CA TRP A 26 -13.25 -2.54 -3.82
C TRP A 26 -14.55 -3.26 -4.13
N THR A 27 -14.49 -4.57 -4.34
CA THR A 27 -15.73 -5.35 -4.43
C THR A 27 -16.34 -5.40 -3.04
N ASP A 28 -17.63 -5.70 -2.96
CA ASP A 28 -18.29 -5.83 -1.68
C ASP A 28 -17.62 -6.89 -0.83
N GLU A 29 -17.19 -7.95 -1.44
CA GLU A 29 -16.53 -9.05 -0.73
C GLU A 29 -15.18 -8.61 -0.16
N ASP A 30 -14.35 -7.95 -0.96
CA ASP A 30 -13.05 -7.52 -0.50
C ASP A 30 -13.16 -6.39 0.52
N ALA A 31 -14.14 -5.51 0.36
CA ALA A 31 -14.39 -4.47 1.35
C ALA A 31 -14.78 -5.07 2.69
N ALA A 32 -15.65 -6.08 2.66
CA ALA A 32 -16.05 -6.76 3.90
C ALA A 32 -14.87 -7.46 4.54
N TYR A 33 -13.98 -7.99 3.71
CA TYR A 33 -12.80 -8.70 4.22
C TYR A 33 -11.90 -7.76 5.04
N ILE A 34 -11.62 -6.54 4.54
CA ILE A 34 -10.78 -5.63 5.28
C ILE A 34 -11.52 -4.98 6.46
N ARG A 35 -12.84 -4.87 6.39
CA ARG A 35 -13.62 -4.32 7.49
C ARG A 35 -13.77 -5.28 8.66
N SER A 36 -13.46 -6.54 8.45
CA SER A 36 -13.67 -7.57 9.47
C SER A 36 -12.39 -8.24 9.94
N ARG A 37 -11.27 -7.51 9.87
CA ARG A 37 -9.99 -8.10 10.28
C ARG A 37 -10.01 -8.57 11.72
N SER A 38 -10.70 -7.83 12.61
CA SER A 38 -10.74 -8.19 14.02
C SER A 38 -11.45 -9.51 14.27
N SER A 39 -12.26 -9.97 13.34
CA SER A 39 -12.91 -11.28 13.49
C SER A 39 -11.95 -12.42 13.22
N ARG A 40 -10.83 -12.15 12.54
CA ARG A 40 -9.83 -13.20 12.21
C ARG A 40 -8.58 -13.06 13.07
N TYR A 41 -8.22 -11.85 13.45
CA TYR A 41 -7.01 -11.59 14.20
C TYR A 41 -7.36 -10.75 15.42
N PRO A 42 -7.22 -11.28 16.62
CA PRO A 42 -7.59 -10.53 17.84
C PRO A 42 -6.85 -9.21 17.90
N ALA A 43 -7.53 -8.17 18.27
CA ALA A 43 -7.00 -6.83 18.40
C ALA A 43 -6.55 -6.20 17.06
N ALA A 44 -6.89 -6.80 15.93
CA ALA A 44 -6.56 -6.21 14.66
C ALA A 44 -7.44 -5.00 14.39
N LEU A 45 -6.90 -4.06 13.64
CA LEU A 45 -7.65 -2.89 13.23
C LEU A 45 -8.50 -3.26 12.00
N ASP A 46 -9.78 -2.99 12.07
CA ASP A 46 -10.64 -3.12 10.90
C ASP A 46 -10.39 -1.90 10.01
N ILE A 47 -10.31 -2.11 8.72
CA ILE A 47 -9.94 -1.07 7.77
C ILE A 47 -11.18 -0.63 6.99
N GLU A 48 -11.41 0.66 6.91
CA GLU A 48 -12.50 1.18 6.09
C GLU A 48 -11.99 1.49 4.69
N PRO A 49 -12.71 1.12 3.64
CA PRO A 49 -12.25 1.39 2.28
C PRO A 49 -11.85 2.84 2.00
N PRO A 50 -12.55 3.86 2.52
CA PRO A 50 -12.10 5.24 2.29
C PRO A 50 -10.70 5.53 2.80
N TRP A 51 -10.26 4.83 3.83
CA TRP A 51 -8.91 5.01 4.36
C TRP A 51 -7.85 4.62 3.31
N THR A 52 -8.17 3.63 2.46
CA THR A 52 -7.23 3.17 1.44
C THR A 52 -7.08 4.21 0.34
N TRP A 53 -8.12 4.98 0.07
CA TRP A 53 -8.02 6.07 -0.88
C TRP A 53 -7.11 7.17 -0.35
N GLU A 54 -7.12 7.39 0.96
CA GLU A 54 -6.23 8.35 1.59
C GLU A 54 -4.78 7.91 1.47
N VAL A 55 -4.54 6.60 1.56
CA VAL A 55 -3.20 6.06 1.38
C VAL A 55 -2.66 6.42 0.00
N LEU A 56 -3.47 6.24 -1.03
CA LEU A 56 -3.03 6.53 -2.39
C LEU A 56 -2.83 8.02 -2.64
N ALA A 57 -3.44 8.86 -1.83
CA ALA A 57 -3.29 10.30 -1.95
C ALA A 57 -2.13 10.86 -1.14
N ASP A 58 -1.43 10.02 -0.42
CA ASP A 58 -0.31 10.46 0.40
C ASP A 58 0.87 10.89 -0.49
N ASP A 59 1.40 12.07 -0.26
CA ASP A 59 2.54 12.59 -1.00
C ASP A 59 3.78 11.73 -0.85
N ARG A 60 3.84 10.92 0.17
CA ARG A 60 4.99 10.06 0.45
C ARG A 60 4.72 8.59 0.12
N LEU A 61 3.72 8.35 -0.68
CA LEU A 61 3.32 7.00 -1.07
C LEU A 61 4.49 6.18 -1.59
N VAL A 62 4.60 4.95 -1.12
CA VAL A 62 5.62 4.01 -1.56
C VAL A 62 4.94 2.82 -2.22
N GLU A 63 5.44 2.42 -3.36
CA GLU A 63 4.90 1.24 -4.05
C GLU A 63 5.93 0.11 -4.03
N LEU A 64 5.51 -1.08 -3.64
CA LEU A 64 6.28 -2.31 -3.76
C LEU A 64 5.63 -3.15 -4.85
N SER A 65 6.33 -3.34 -5.94
CA SER A 65 5.73 -4.01 -7.10
C SER A 65 6.65 -5.08 -7.64
N PRO A 66 6.32 -6.35 -7.45
CA PRO A 66 5.16 -6.84 -6.71
C PRO A 66 5.41 -6.79 -5.20
N TYR A 67 4.34 -6.86 -4.44
CA TYR A 67 4.47 -6.94 -2.98
C TYR A 67 5.06 -8.31 -2.64
N PRO A 68 6.08 -8.37 -1.76
CA PRO A 68 6.84 -9.61 -1.59
C PRO A 68 6.02 -10.82 -1.19
N ASN A 69 4.99 -10.64 -0.41
CA ASN A 69 4.18 -11.77 0.06
C ASN A 69 2.95 -12.02 -0.80
N SER A 70 2.78 -11.31 -1.89
CA SER A 70 1.61 -11.52 -2.73
C SER A 70 1.78 -12.75 -3.59
N ARG A 71 0.81 -13.63 -3.52
CA ARG A 71 0.84 -14.86 -4.32
C ARG A 71 0.43 -14.61 -5.75
N VAL A 72 -0.25 -13.50 -6.00
CA VAL A 72 -0.72 -13.20 -7.33
C VAL A 72 0.06 -12.07 -8.00
N GLY A 73 1.15 -11.66 -7.38
CA GLY A 73 1.99 -10.62 -7.96
C GLY A 73 1.39 -9.23 -7.86
N ALA A 74 0.48 -9.02 -6.93
CA ALA A 74 -0.13 -7.71 -6.75
C ALA A 74 0.85 -6.71 -6.17
N ALA A 75 0.59 -5.44 -6.36
CA ALA A 75 1.42 -4.39 -5.80
C ALA A 75 0.98 -4.03 -4.39
N GLY A 76 1.91 -3.55 -3.59
CA GLY A 76 1.61 -3.02 -2.27
C GLY A 76 1.84 -1.52 -2.26
N PHE A 77 0.93 -0.79 -1.65
CA PHE A 77 1.01 0.67 -1.55
C PHE A 77 1.03 1.02 -0.07
N ILE A 78 2.06 1.72 0.35
CA ILE A 78 2.25 2.05 1.76
C ILE A 78 2.11 3.56 1.90
N GLY A 79 1.18 4.01 2.70
CA GLY A 79 0.94 5.43 2.90
C GLY A 79 0.17 5.71 4.16
N PHE A 80 0.12 6.97 4.51
CA PHE A 80 -0.55 7.42 5.73
C PHE A 80 -2.01 7.73 5.44
N SER A 81 -2.90 7.23 6.30
CA SER A 81 -4.31 7.56 6.26
C SER A 81 -4.62 8.48 7.44
N PRO A 82 -4.96 9.74 7.21
CA PRO A 82 -5.31 10.64 8.30
C PRO A 82 -6.51 10.15 9.10
N SER A 83 -7.48 9.56 8.44
CA SER A 83 -8.68 9.07 9.14
C SER A 83 -8.36 7.90 10.05
N ALA A 84 -7.44 7.03 9.64
CA ALA A 84 -7.02 5.92 10.47
C ALA A 84 -5.97 6.36 11.49
N GLY A 85 -5.29 7.46 11.23
CA GLY A 85 -4.24 7.96 12.11
C GLY A 85 -2.99 7.12 12.07
N ARG A 86 -2.75 6.41 10.98
CA ARG A 86 -1.57 5.54 10.88
C ARG A 86 -1.25 5.19 9.44
N VAL A 87 -0.07 4.64 9.24
CA VAL A 87 0.39 4.16 7.95
C VAL A 87 -0.23 2.81 7.67
N LEU A 88 -0.76 2.64 6.49
CA LEU A 88 -1.41 1.38 6.09
C LEU A 88 -0.72 0.81 4.86
N VAL A 89 -0.85 -0.51 4.69
CA VAL A 89 -0.46 -1.19 3.47
C VAL A 89 -1.74 -1.55 2.73
N VAL A 90 -1.81 -1.24 1.46
CA VAL A 90 -2.95 -1.59 0.60
C VAL A 90 -2.42 -2.48 -0.50
N ILE A 91 -3.02 -3.65 -0.66
CA ILE A 91 -2.65 -4.59 -1.71
C ILE A 91 -3.68 -4.46 -2.82
N ALA A 92 -3.21 -4.25 -4.03
CA ALA A 92 -4.12 -4.07 -5.16
C ALA A 92 -3.46 -4.53 -6.44
N TYR A 93 -4.26 -4.96 -7.42
CA TYR A 93 -3.72 -5.25 -8.73
C TYR A 93 -4.19 -4.19 -9.72
N ARG A 94 -3.38 -3.99 -10.76
CA ARG A 94 -3.66 -2.98 -11.77
C ARG A 94 -4.25 -3.66 -12.99
N ASP A 95 -5.38 -3.18 -13.47
CA ASP A 95 -5.98 -3.78 -14.66
C ASP A 95 -5.37 -3.15 -15.92
N LEU A 96 -5.87 -3.56 -17.08
CA LEU A 96 -5.32 -3.10 -18.34
C LEU A 96 -5.53 -1.61 -18.57
N ASP A 97 -6.50 -1.04 -17.92
CA ASP A 97 -6.76 0.39 -18.02
C ASP A 97 -5.95 1.20 -17.02
N GLY A 98 -5.19 0.54 -16.17
CA GLY A 98 -4.40 1.21 -15.15
C GLY A 98 -5.13 1.45 -13.85
N ASP A 99 -6.37 1.02 -13.73
CA ASP A 99 -7.14 1.17 -12.50
C ASP A 99 -6.76 0.07 -11.51
N LEU A 100 -6.88 0.39 -10.24
CA LEU A 100 -6.50 -0.53 -9.18
C LEU A 100 -7.71 -1.21 -8.58
N HIS A 101 -7.54 -2.48 -8.26
CA HIS A 101 -8.58 -3.28 -7.62
C HIS A 101 -8.04 -3.78 -6.30
N GLY A 102 -8.66 -3.33 -5.21
CA GLY A 102 -8.18 -3.66 -3.87
C GLY A 102 -8.41 -5.11 -3.53
N LEU A 103 -7.42 -5.71 -2.89
CA LEU A 103 -7.47 -7.10 -2.47
C LEU A 103 -7.37 -7.24 -0.97
N ASN A 104 -6.56 -6.41 -0.33
CA ASN A 104 -6.36 -6.51 1.11
C ASN A 104 -5.76 -5.20 1.63
N ALA A 105 -5.82 -5.00 2.94
CA ALA A 105 -5.20 -3.84 3.57
C ALA A 105 -4.98 -4.12 5.04
N TRP A 106 -3.92 -3.55 5.60
CA TRP A 106 -3.63 -3.72 7.03
C TRP A 106 -2.71 -2.59 7.50
N PRO A 107 -2.59 -2.39 8.81
CA PRO A 107 -1.66 -1.37 9.31
C PRO A 107 -0.22 -1.76 9.02
N ALA A 108 0.59 -0.81 8.59
CA ALA A 108 1.99 -1.08 8.32
C ALA A 108 2.74 -1.27 9.63
N THR A 109 3.55 -2.31 9.68
CA THR A 109 4.39 -2.58 10.84
C THR A 109 5.71 -3.12 10.32
N GLY A 110 6.70 -3.23 11.18
CA GLY A 110 7.96 -3.86 10.86
C GLY A 110 8.58 -3.30 9.60
N ARG A 111 8.91 -4.18 8.67
CA ARG A 111 9.60 -3.81 7.45
C ARG A 111 8.84 -2.79 6.61
N ASP A 112 7.52 -2.95 6.51
CA ASP A 112 6.72 -2.05 5.68
C ASP A 112 6.75 -0.63 6.23
N LEU A 113 6.61 -0.49 7.53
CA LEU A 113 6.65 0.81 8.15
C LEU A 113 8.05 1.42 8.02
N THR A 114 9.07 0.63 8.21
CA THR A 114 10.45 1.08 8.07
C THR A 114 10.71 1.55 6.65
N THR A 115 10.21 0.81 5.67
CA THR A 115 10.37 1.16 4.26
C THR A 115 9.72 2.52 3.98
N TYR A 116 8.51 2.72 4.49
CA TYR A 116 7.81 3.98 4.29
C TYR A 116 8.60 5.15 4.88
N LEU A 117 9.06 4.99 6.11
CA LEU A 117 9.77 6.05 6.80
C LEU A 117 11.12 6.32 6.15
N LYS A 118 11.80 5.28 5.73
CA LYS A 118 13.11 5.40 5.15
C LYS A 118 13.07 6.06 3.78
N GLU A 119 12.11 5.69 2.95
CA GLU A 119 12.00 6.27 1.63
C GLU A 119 11.69 7.77 1.74
N GLY A 120 10.88 8.15 2.70
CA GLY A 120 10.59 9.55 2.92
C GLY A 120 11.83 10.32 3.37
N ASP A 121 12.62 9.73 4.25
CA ASP A 121 13.84 10.35 4.74
C ASP A 121 14.87 10.45 3.64
N ASP A 122 15.02 9.43 2.83
CA ASP A 122 15.96 9.45 1.74
C ASP A 122 15.61 10.57 0.76
N GLY A 123 14.36 10.80 0.53
CA GLY A 123 13.96 11.89 -0.32
C GLY A 123 14.37 13.24 0.23
N GLU A 124 14.35 13.38 1.53
CA GLU A 124 14.76 14.62 2.16
C GLU A 124 16.24 14.83 2.10
N GLN A 125 16.98 13.77 2.15
CA GLN A 125 18.42 13.88 2.13
C GLN A 125 18.97 14.14 0.75
N ALA A 126 18.22 13.78 -0.23
CA ALA A 126 18.64 14.00 -1.59
C ALA A 126 18.56 15.48 -1.94
#